data_cef5066da6d9d36ba2c61ee2417de619
#
_entry.id   cef5066da6d9d36ba2c61ee2417de619
#
_cell.length_a   1.000
_cell.length_b   1.000
_cell.length_c   1.000
_cell.angle_alpha   90.00
_cell.angle_beta   90.00
_cell.angle_gamma   90.00
#
_symmetry.space_group_name_H-M   'P 1'
#
loop_
_entity.id
_entity.type
_entity.pdbx_description
1 polymer ?
#
loop_
_entity_poly.entity_id
_entity_poly.type
_entity_poly.pdbx_seq_one_letter_code
_entity_poly.pdbx_strand_id
1 'polypeptide(L)'
;MELWLLSRLRNVTVVLLCMLALGACTSSPPVIQPVQFNHLAHTKRGLQCTFCHQYVQKADFAGLPRLSVCATCHRGKISSSEDAENVRAYVKDRKEIPWHRIYRMPTFVNFSHERHVTVGKLECKQCHGDIKDSAVPQVRPAVALTMNKCIGCHDQRKASTDCLACHH
;
A
#
# COMPACT_ATOMS: atom_id res chain seq x y z
N MET A 1 51.27 -28.09 7.58
CA MET A 1 50.99 -26.72 7.03
C MET A 1 49.70 -26.71 6.20
N GLU A 2 49.43 -27.73 5.42
CA GLU A 2 48.22 -27.80 4.56
C GLU A 2 46.88 -27.91 5.31
N LEU A 3 46.80 -28.72 6.36
CA LEU A 3 45.55 -28.86 7.14
C LEU A 3 45.06 -27.54 7.76
N TRP A 4 45.97 -26.67 8.14
CA TRP A 4 45.63 -25.38 8.74
C TRP A 4 45.09 -24.38 7.70
N LEU A 5 45.62 -24.42 6.46
CA LEU A 5 45.11 -23.62 5.33
C LEU A 5 43.70 -24.04 4.92
N LEU A 6 43.45 -25.35 4.85
CA LEU A 6 42.13 -25.90 4.51
C LEU A 6 41.05 -25.57 5.54
N SER A 7 41.42 -25.55 6.83
CA SER A 7 40.52 -25.12 7.91
C SER A 7 40.12 -23.64 7.81
N ARG A 8 41.09 -22.78 7.48
CA ARG A 8 40.82 -21.33 7.30
C ARG A 8 39.96 -21.06 6.07
N LEU A 9 40.23 -21.70 4.94
CA LEU A 9 39.44 -21.61 3.73
C LEU A 9 37.99 -22.04 3.98
N ARG A 10 37.77 -23.18 4.65
CA ARG A 10 36.45 -23.66 5.02
C ARG A 10 35.68 -22.66 5.91
N ASN A 11 36.33 -22.06 6.89
CA ASN A 11 35.69 -21.09 7.79
C ASN A 11 35.33 -19.77 7.04
N VAL A 12 36.18 -19.29 6.15
CA VAL A 12 35.90 -18.12 5.32
C VAL A 12 34.72 -18.40 4.38
N THR A 13 34.66 -19.58 3.76
CA THR A 13 33.54 -19.95 2.87
C THR A 13 32.22 -20.05 3.63
N VAL A 14 32.20 -20.62 4.84
CA VAL A 14 31.02 -20.70 5.68
C VAL A 14 30.54 -19.30 6.09
N VAL A 15 31.45 -18.40 6.50
CA VAL A 15 31.10 -17.02 6.85
C VAL A 15 30.52 -16.26 5.65
N LEU A 16 31.13 -16.42 4.45
CA LEU A 16 30.61 -15.80 3.23
C LEU A 16 29.21 -16.31 2.86
N LEU A 17 28.98 -17.62 2.96
CA LEU A 17 27.67 -18.24 2.72
C LEU A 17 26.62 -17.77 3.74
N CYS A 18 26.98 -17.63 4.99
CA CYS A 18 26.09 -17.07 6.02
C CYS A 18 25.76 -15.59 5.76
N MET A 19 26.73 -14.80 5.36
CA MET A 19 26.50 -13.37 5.00
C MET A 19 25.59 -13.22 3.77
N LEU A 20 25.72 -14.09 2.76
CA LEU A 20 24.85 -14.13 1.59
C LEU A 20 23.41 -14.57 1.94
N ALA A 21 23.27 -15.52 2.86
CA ALA A 21 21.95 -15.98 3.33
C ALA A 21 21.19 -14.93 4.17
N LEU A 22 21.89 -14.11 4.95
CA LEU A 22 21.30 -13.03 5.74
C LEU A 22 20.79 -11.85 4.89
N GLY A 23 21.35 -11.64 3.71
CA GLY A 23 20.91 -10.59 2.78
C GLY A 23 19.59 -10.88 2.03
N ALA A 24 19.14 -12.15 2.03
CA ALA A 24 17.97 -12.58 1.24
C ALA A 24 16.61 -12.41 1.96
N CYS A 25 16.57 -12.01 3.23
CA CYS A 25 15.38 -12.12 4.09
C CYS A 25 14.59 -10.82 4.33
N THR A 26 14.70 -9.75 3.52
CA THR A 26 14.15 -8.45 3.94
C THR A 26 13.00 -7.88 3.12
N SER A 27 12.52 -8.52 2.07
CA SER A 27 11.38 -7.97 1.30
C SER A 27 10.17 -8.89 1.34
N SER A 28 9.06 -8.38 1.91
CA SER A 28 7.77 -9.04 1.77
C SER A 28 7.43 -9.27 0.30
N PRO A 29 6.80 -10.41 -0.05
CA PRO A 29 6.43 -10.67 -1.43
C PRO A 29 5.49 -9.58 -1.97
N PRO A 30 5.52 -9.30 -3.29
CA PRO A 30 4.62 -8.33 -3.89
C PRO A 30 3.18 -8.80 -3.76
N VAL A 31 2.28 -7.85 -3.52
CA VAL A 31 0.84 -8.12 -3.49
C VAL A 31 0.31 -8.16 -4.91
N ILE A 32 -0.29 -9.29 -5.31
CA ILE A 32 -0.96 -9.41 -6.61
C ILE A 32 -2.41 -9.01 -6.44
N GLN A 33 -2.87 -8.03 -7.21
CA GLN A 33 -4.27 -7.59 -7.19
C GLN A 33 -5.13 -8.41 -8.15
N PRO A 34 -6.42 -8.63 -7.82
CA PRO A 34 -7.33 -9.40 -8.67
C PRO A 34 -7.69 -8.68 -9.98
N VAL A 35 -7.49 -7.37 -10.04
CA VAL A 35 -7.70 -6.52 -11.21
C VAL A 35 -6.50 -5.58 -11.33
N GLN A 36 -5.98 -5.39 -12.55
CA GLN A 36 -4.89 -4.46 -12.83
C GLN A 36 -5.44 -3.02 -12.87
N PHE A 37 -5.75 -2.49 -11.69
CA PHE A 37 -6.39 -1.19 -11.55
C PHE A 37 -5.46 -0.05 -11.95
N ASN A 38 -5.93 0.79 -12.86
CA ASN A 38 -5.20 1.94 -13.39
C ASN A 38 -5.73 3.24 -12.78
N HIS A 39 -5.06 3.77 -11.73
CA HIS A 39 -5.43 5.04 -11.09
C HIS A 39 -5.37 6.20 -12.08
N LEU A 40 -4.30 6.28 -12.91
CA LEU A 40 -4.11 7.36 -13.89
C LEU A 40 -5.28 7.47 -14.86
N ALA A 41 -5.81 6.34 -15.33
CA ALA A 41 -6.95 6.34 -16.26
C ALA A 41 -8.23 6.93 -15.63
N HIS A 42 -8.40 6.77 -14.32
CA HIS A 42 -9.55 7.28 -13.56
C HIS A 42 -9.36 8.74 -13.18
N THR A 43 -8.17 9.12 -12.69
CA THR A 43 -7.86 10.50 -12.33
C THR A 43 -7.86 11.45 -13.54
N LYS A 44 -7.41 11.00 -14.71
CA LYS A 44 -7.52 11.75 -15.96
C LYS A 44 -8.98 12.01 -16.41
N ARG A 45 -9.94 11.25 -15.89
CA ARG A 45 -11.38 11.48 -16.08
C ARG A 45 -12.00 12.36 -15.00
N GLY A 46 -11.19 12.97 -14.15
CA GLY A 46 -11.63 13.87 -13.07
C GLY A 46 -12.12 13.17 -11.82
N LEU A 47 -11.99 11.85 -11.69
CA LEU A 47 -12.42 11.13 -10.49
C LEU A 47 -11.47 11.44 -9.33
N GLN A 48 -12.04 11.95 -8.24
CA GLN A 48 -11.31 12.25 -7.01
C GLN A 48 -11.09 10.97 -6.19
N CYS A 49 -10.04 10.96 -5.36
CA CYS A 49 -9.72 9.82 -4.49
C CYS A 49 -10.93 9.40 -3.62
N THR A 50 -11.67 10.37 -3.11
CA THR A 50 -12.84 10.19 -2.25
C THR A 50 -14.03 9.53 -2.94
N PHE A 51 -14.07 9.53 -4.28
CA PHE A 51 -15.12 8.83 -5.02
C PHE A 51 -15.06 7.31 -4.78
N CYS A 52 -13.84 6.76 -4.73
CA CYS A 52 -13.60 5.34 -4.49
C CYS A 52 -13.30 5.03 -3.02
N HIS A 53 -12.50 5.87 -2.36
CA HIS A 53 -12.12 5.73 -0.95
C HIS A 53 -13.05 6.55 -0.06
N GLN A 54 -14.31 6.10 0.03
CA GLN A 54 -15.44 6.88 0.58
C GLN A 54 -15.39 7.17 2.08
N TYR A 55 -14.51 6.47 2.81
CA TYR A 55 -14.39 6.62 4.27
C TYR A 55 -13.18 7.46 4.70
N VAL A 56 -12.32 7.87 3.75
CA VAL A 56 -11.06 8.55 4.06
C VAL A 56 -11.22 9.84 4.87
N GLN A 57 -12.36 10.53 4.74
CA GLN A 57 -12.63 11.79 5.43
C GLN A 57 -13.45 11.63 6.73
N LYS A 58 -13.87 10.42 7.07
CA LYS A 58 -14.83 10.18 8.17
C LYS A 58 -14.59 8.92 8.98
N ALA A 59 -13.49 8.23 8.75
CA ALA A 59 -13.15 7.01 9.48
C ALA A 59 -11.63 6.78 9.54
N ASP A 60 -11.22 5.84 10.38
CA ASP A 60 -9.82 5.46 10.54
C ASP A 60 -9.29 4.75 9.29
N PHE A 61 -10.11 3.94 8.66
CA PHE A 61 -9.79 3.24 7.42
C PHE A 61 -10.46 3.91 6.22
N ALA A 62 -9.68 4.25 5.19
CA ALA A 62 -10.16 4.93 3.97
C ALA A 62 -11.20 4.13 3.16
N GLY A 63 -11.25 2.82 3.37
CA GLY A 63 -12.04 1.89 2.58
C GLY A 63 -11.38 1.46 1.28
N LEU A 64 -11.72 0.27 0.83
CA LEU A 64 -11.53 -0.16 -0.55
C LEU A 64 -12.87 -0.02 -1.28
N PRO A 65 -12.85 0.35 -2.58
CA PRO A 65 -14.09 0.60 -3.30
C PRO A 65 -14.94 -0.69 -3.39
N ARG A 66 -16.21 -0.57 -3.05
CA ARG A 66 -17.18 -1.64 -3.26
C ARG A 66 -17.51 -1.77 -4.75
N LEU A 67 -17.94 -2.94 -5.15
CA LEU A 67 -18.36 -3.21 -6.53
C LEU A 67 -19.40 -2.21 -7.05
N SER A 68 -20.30 -1.73 -6.19
CA SER A 68 -21.32 -0.74 -6.53
C SER A 68 -20.71 0.56 -7.08
N VAL A 69 -19.55 0.97 -6.59
CA VAL A 69 -18.81 2.14 -7.09
C VAL A 69 -18.31 1.88 -8.52
N CYS A 70 -17.74 0.71 -8.78
CA CYS A 70 -17.30 0.31 -10.11
C CYS A 70 -18.48 0.23 -11.09
N ALA A 71 -19.60 -0.32 -10.63
CA ALA A 71 -20.82 -0.51 -11.40
C ALA A 71 -21.49 0.78 -11.87
N THR A 72 -21.19 1.94 -11.26
CA THR A 72 -21.73 3.23 -11.76
C THR A 72 -21.33 3.50 -13.20
N CYS A 73 -20.16 3.02 -13.63
CA CYS A 73 -19.63 3.21 -14.98
C CYS A 73 -19.44 1.88 -15.72
N HIS A 74 -19.05 0.79 -15.03
CA HIS A 74 -18.67 -0.48 -15.64
C HIS A 74 -19.83 -1.47 -15.88
N ARG A 75 -21.10 -1.04 -15.84
CA ARG A 75 -22.22 -1.87 -16.29
C ARG A 75 -22.23 -2.07 -17.80
N GLY A 76 -21.81 -1.05 -18.53
CA GLY A 76 -21.70 -1.06 -20.00
C GLY A 76 -20.24 -1.10 -20.47
N LYS A 77 -20.05 -1.19 -21.79
CA LYS A 77 -18.73 -1.17 -22.43
C LYS A 77 -18.20 0.26 -22.55
N ILE A 78 -17.52 0.75 -21.52
CA ILE A 78 -16.87 2.08 -21.51
C ILE A 78 -15.39 2.02 -21.95
N SER A 79 -14.83 0.83 -22.07
CA SER A 79 -13.46 0.55 -22.48
C SER A 79 -13.38 -0.88 -23.01
N SER A 80 -12.46 -1.12 -23.94
CA SER A 80 -12.16 -2.45 -24.51
C SER A 80 -10.93 -3.09 -23.87
N SER A 81 -10.36 -2.53 -22.79
CA SER A 81 -9.24 -3.15 -22.10
C SER A 81 -9.69 -4.43 -21.38
N GLU A 82 -8.81 -5.41 -21.30
CA GLU A 82 -9.04 -6.67 -20.58
C GLU A 82 -9.41 -6.42 -19.12
N ASP A 83 -8.76 -5.46 -18.47
CA ASP A 83 -9.05 -5.11 -17.07
C ASP A 83 -10.46 -4.56 -16.88
N ALA A 84 -10.97 -3.77 -17.86
CA ALA A 84 -12.35 -3.30 -17.82
C ALA A 84 -13.36 -4.45 -18.07
N GLU A 85 -13.00 -5.46 -18.89
CA GLU A 85 -13.81 -6.68 -19.05
C GLU A 85 -13.85 -7.47 -17.71
N ASN A 86 -12.70 -7.63 -17.05
CA ASN A 86 -12.63 -8.31 -15.76
C ASN A 86 -13.53 -7.62 -14.71
N VAL A 87 -13.51 -6.28 -14.64
CA VAL A 87 -14.42 -5.54 -13.75
C VAL A 87 -15.88 -5.78 -14.13
N ARG A 88 -16.23 -5.78 -15.45
CA ARG A 88 -17.60 -6.06 -15.89
C ARG A 88 -18.05 -7.48 -15.53
N ALA A 89 -17.15 -8.46 -15.54
CA ALA A 89 -17.47 -9.81 -15.09
C ALA A 89 -17.87 -9.82 -13.60
N TYR A 90 -17.10 -9.15 -12.73
CA TYR A 90 -17.48 -8.98 -11.33
C TYR A 90 -18.84 -8.28 -11.17
N VAL A 91 -19.10 -7.22 -11.94
CA VAL A 91 -20.38 -6.49 -11.92
C VAL A 91 -21.54 -7.38 -12.36
N LYS A 92 -21.38 -8.15 -13.44
CA LYS A 92 -22.38 -9.11 -13.94
C LYS A 92 -22.70 -10.18 -12.93
N ASP A 93 -21.66 -10.75 -12.31
CA ASP A 93 -21.77 -11.82 -11.32
C ASP A 93 -22.20 -11.33 -9.94
N ARG A 94 -22.27 -10.02 -9.72
CA ARG A 94 -22.56 -9.36 -8.43
C ARG A 94 -21.60 -9.82 -7.32
N LYS A 95 -20.34 -10.09 -7.67
CA LYS A 95 -19.29 -10.50 -6.73
C LYS A 95 -18.37 -9.34 -6.42
N GLU A 96 -18.16 -9.06 -5.11
CA GLU A 96 -17.19 -8.06 -4.69
C GLU A 96 -15.78 -8.43 -5.19
N ILE A 97 -15.03 -7.41 -5.62
CA ILE A 97 -13.63 -7.61 -6.03
C ILE A 97 -12.81 -7.86 -4.77
N PRO A 98 -12.10 -8.99 -4.65
CA PRO A 98 -11.36 -9.35 -3.44
C PRO A 98 -10.02 -8.59 -3.36
N TRP A 99 -10.08 -7.27 -3.20
CA TRP A 99 -8.92 -6.42 -3.12
C TRP A 99 -7.97 -6.80 -1.99
N HIS A 100 -6.67 -6.77 -2.25
CA HIS A 100 -5.63 -6.95 -1.25
C HIS A 100 -5.11 -5.61 -0.74
N ARG A 101 -5.12 -5.44 0.59
CA ARG A 101 -4.56 -4.23 1.23
C ARG A 101 -3.06 -4.22 1.11
N ILE A 102 -2.50 -3.12 0.62
CA ILE A 102 -1.05 -2.87 0.54
C ILE A 102 -0.54 -2.23 1.82
N TYR A 103 -1.26 -1.22 2.32
CA TYR A 103 -0.95 -0.57 3.58
C TYR A 103 -1.72 -1.25 4.72
N ARG A 104 -0.99 -1.68 5.74
CA ARG A 104 -1.55 -2.27 6.96
C ARG A 104 -0.85 -1.65 8.15
N MET A 105 -1.61 -1.08 9.08
CA MET A 105 -1.10 -0.67 10.37
C MET A 105 -1.09 -1.88 11.31
N PRO A 106 -0.07 -2.04 12.17
CA PRO A 106 -0.12 -3.00 13.27
C PRO A 106 -1.34 -2.75 14.16
N THR A 107 -1.89 -3.80 14.74
CA THR A 107 -3.13 -3.71 15.55
C THR A 107 -2.96 -2.85 16.81
N PHE A 108 -1.74 -2.71 17.30
CA PHE A 108 -1.39 -1.89 18.46
C PHE A 108 -1.10 -0.42 18.10
N VAL A 109 -1.37 0.01 16.84
CA VAL A 109 -1.17 1.38 16.39
C VAL A 109 -2.51 2.03 16.07
N ASN A 110 -2.82 3.10 16.78
CA ASN A 110 -3.95 3.98 16.50
C ASN A 110 -3.63 4.89 15.32
N PHE A 111 -4.35 4.73 14.22
CA PHE A 111 -4.25 5.61 13.06
C PHE A 111 -5.63 5.96 12.54
N SER A 112 -5.85 7.22 12.22
CA SER A 112 -7.12 7.69 11.66
C SER A 112 -6.90 8.53 10.40
N HIS A 113 -7.45 8.09 9.28
CA HIS A 113 -7.48 8.90 8.06
C HIS A 113 -8.25 10.19 8.27
N GLU A 114 -9.40 10.15 8.97
CA GLU A 114 -10.19 11.34 9.24
C GLU A 114 -9.36 12.42 9.94
N ARG A 115 -8.63 12.07 11.00
CA ARG A 115 -7.75 13.01 11.72
C ARG A 115 -6.68 13.62 10.83
N HIS A 116 -6.07 12.80 9.95
CA HIS A 116 -4.99 13.26 9.08
C HIS A 116 -5.51 14.07 7.88
N VAL A 117 -6.55 13.60 7.20
CA VAL A 117 -7.05 14.20 5.97
C VAL A 117 -8.03 15.35 6.25
N THR A 118 -8.98 15.14 7.17
CA THR A 118 -10.04 16.14 7.44
C THR A 118 -9.59 17.19 8.43
N VAL A 119 -8.98 16.80 9.54
CA VAL A 119 -8.51 17.76 10.55
C VAL A 119 -7.13 18.31 10.19
N GLY A 120 -6.17 17.42 9.90
CA GLY A 120 -4.79 17.79 9.56
C GLY A 120 -4.59 18.38 8.18
N LYS A 121 -5.61 18.33 7.29
CA LYS A 121 -5.59 18.84 5.90
C LYS A 121 -4.42 18.27 5.07
N LEU A 122 -4.04 17.00 5.33
CA LEU A 122 -2.95 16.38 4.61
C LEU A 122 -3.42 15.86 3.24
N GLU A 123 -2.55 16.00 2.25
CA GLU A 123 -2.77 15.42 0.93
C GLU A 123 -2.39 13.93 0.91
N CYS A 124 -3.12 13.15 0.13
CA CYS A 124 -2.93 11.69 0.00
C CYS A 124 -1.48 11.31 -0.36
N LYS A 125 -0.86 12.11 -1.24
CA LYS A 125 0.51 11.86 -1.72
C LYS A 125 1.58 11.90 -0.63
N GLN A 126 1.35 12.60 0.47
CA GLN A 126 2.33 12.71 1.57
C GLN A 126 2.59 11.34 2.24
N CYS A 127 1.58 10.46 2.22
CA CYS A 127 1.67 9.11 2.78
C CYS A 127 1.66 8.01 1.72
N HIS A 128 1.02 8.25 0.58
CA HIS A 128 0.85 7.23 -0.46
C HIS A 128 1.71 7.45 -1.72
N GLY A 129 2.47 8.55 -1.80
CA GLY A 129 3.19 8.92 -3.01
C GLY A 129 2.25 9.32 -4.15
N ASP A 130 2.77 9.39 -5.36
CA ASP A 130 2.01 9.83 -6.54
C ASP A 130 1.16 8.70 -7.16
N ILE A 131 0.43 7.97 -6.31
CA ILE A 131 -0.42 6.84 -6.73
C ILE A 131 -1.47 7.23 -7.77
N LYS A 132 -1.92 8.50 -7.79
CA LYS A 132 -2.87 9.03 -8.77
C LYS A 132 -2.37 8.91 -10.22
N ASP A 133 -1.05 8.91 -10.40
CA ASP A 133 -0.39 8.84 -11.71
C ASP A 133 0.04 7.41 -12.08
N SER A 134 -0.33 6.42 -11.26
CA SER A 134 0.02 5.02 -11.50
C SER A 134 -0.92 4.38 -12.53
N ALA A 135 -0.33 3.86 -13.61
CA ALA A 135 -1.04 3.10 -14.64
C ALA A 135 -1.24 1.62 -14.28
N VAL A 136 -0.56 1.15 -13.24
CA VAL A 136 -0.62 -0.24 -12.74
C VAL A 136 -0.95 -0.25 -11.25
N PRO A 137 -1.53 -1.33 -10.71
CA PRO A 137 -1.77 -1.42 -9.28
C PRO A 137 -0.46 -1.42 -8.51
N GLN A 138 -0.48 -0.81 -7.33
CA GLN A 138 0.64 -0.91 -6.42
C GLN A 138 0.76 -2.35 -5.91
N VAL A 139 1.96 -2.88 -5.91
CA VAL A 139 2.28 -4.22 -5.37
C VAL A 139 2.96 -4.14 -4.01
N ARG A 140 3.42 -2.95 -3.63
CA ARG A 140 4.03 -2.60 -2.34
C ARG A 140 3.71 -1.16 -1.98
N PRO A 141 3.80 -0.78 -0.69
CA PRO A 141 3.71 0.63 -0.31
C PRO A 141 4.72 1.49 -1.05
N ALA A 142 4.26 2.56 -1.72
CA ALA A 142 5.15 3.53 -2.39
C ALA A 142 5.95 4.34 -1.35
N VAL A 143 5.38 4.55 -0.18
CA VAL A 143 6.03 5.22 0.96
C VAL A 143 6.00 4.26 2.15
N ALA A 144 7.15 3.98 2.73
CA ALA A 144 7.22 3.18 3.95
C ALA A 144 6.72 4.00 5.14
N LEU A 145 5.61 3.57 5.75
CA LEU A 145 5.04 4.20 6.94
C LEU A 145 5.65 3.56 8.18
N THR A 146 6.84 4.03 8.56
CA THR A 146 7.55 3.62 9.75
C THR A 146 7.25 4.56 10.92
N MET A 147 7.50 4.12 12.17
CA MET A 147 7.38 4.97 13.35
C MET A 147 8.19 6.27 13.20
N ASN A 148 9.44 6.19 12.73
CA ASN A 148 10.28 7.38 12.50
C ASN A 148 9.65 8.36 11.48
N LYS A 149 8.98 7.84 10.44
CA LYS A 149 8.27 8.67 9.46
C LYS A 149 7.10 9.42 10.11
N CYS A 150 6.36 8.74 10.97
CA CYS A 150 5.23 9.33 11.68
C CYS A 150 5.71 10.40 12.68
N ILE A 151 6.67 10.05 13.54
CA ILE A 151 7.25 10.97 14.55
C ILE A 151 7.86 12.19 13.86
N GLY A 152 8.68 12.01 12.82
CA GLY A 152 9.31 13.14 12.14
C GLY A 152 8.31 14.10 11.49
N CYS A 153 7.18 13.61 10.97
CA CYS A 153 6.11 14.46 10.45
C CYS A 153 5.35 15.18 11.59
N HIS A 154 5.04 14.46 12.68
CA HIS A 154 4.36 15.03 13.84
C HIS A 154 5.19 16.13 14.50
N ASP A 155 6.50 15.92 14.67
CA ASP A 155 7.43 16.91 15.22
C ASP A 155 7.46 18.17 14.35
N GLN A 156 7.64 18.03 13.04
CA GLN A 156 7.62 19.16 12.08
C GLN A 156 6.30 19.96 12.11
N ARG A 157 5.18 19.28 12.38
CA ARG A 157 3.84 19.87 12.43
C ARG A 157 3.40 20.26 13.84
N LYS A 158 4.25 20.07 14.84
CA LYS A 158 3.94 20.29 16.26
C LYS A 158 2.70 19.52 16.72
N ALA A 159 2.51 18.31 16.16
CA ALA A 159 1.51 17.35 16.58
C ALA A 159 2.08 16.45 17.70
N SER A 160 1.20 15.73 18.41
CA SER A 160 1.64 14.86 19.50
C SER A 160 2.59 13.76 19.02
N THR A 161 3.71 13.59 19.73
CA THR A 161 4.66 12.48 19.59
C THR A 161 4.64 11.55 20.82
N ASP A 162 3.62 11.71 21.68
CA ASP A 162 3.40 10.86 22.85
C ASP A 162 3.16 9.41 22.43
N CYS A 163 3.77 8.48 23.14
CA CYS A 163 3.67 7.05 22.83
C CYS A 163 2.22 6.55 22.87
N LEU A 164 1.45 6.98 23.88
CA LEU A 164 0.06 6.56 24.07
C LEU A 164 -0.93 7.25 23.14
N ALA A 165 -0.53 8.32 22.45
CA ALA A 165 -1.35 8.90 21.39
C ALA A 165 -1.42 8.01 20.13
N CYS A 166 -0.41 7.16 19.95
CA CYS A 166 -0.26 6.31 18.76
C CYS A 166 -0.32 4.80 19.08
N HIS A 167 -0.03 4.40 20.32
CA HIS A 167 0.02 2.99 20.73
C HIS A 167 -0.94 2.67 21.88
N HIS A 168 -1.48 1.45 21.87
CA HIS A 168 -2.30 0.86 22.94
C HIS A 168 -1.94 -0.60 23.19
#